data_89454453c6bba0f49a37c8e9cddb1c9c
#
_entry.id   89454453c6bba0f49a37c8e9cddb1c9c
#
_cell.length_a   1.000
_cell.length_b   1.000
_cell.length_c   1.000
_cell.angle_alpha   90.00
_cell.angle_beta   90.00
_cell.angle_gamma   90.00
#
_symmetry.space_group_name_H-M   'P 1'
#
loop_
_entity.id
_entity.type
_entity.pdbx_description
1 polymer ?
#
loop_
_entity_poly.entity_id
_entity_poly.type
_entity_poly.pdbx_seq_one_letter_code
_entity_poly.pdbx_strand_id
1 'polypeptide(L)'
;SKVLNKMGDKIKAKKAMKDFGVPCIPGYDGVLPEQPNKEMLKKIDEIGYPIMLKAIHGGGGRGMMIVEKKSDLSNSMNLVRTEAKNAFGNGDLYFEKYYDNPRHIEIQIMSDEHGNAVHFGERDCSMQRRNQKIIEETQACGITREEIDKIGAICSEACIKLGYTGAGTFEFLYQDGQFSFIEMNTRIQVEHPVTELVTNTDLIAEQINVASGERLSMKQEDISLKGHAIECRINAEDPKTFIPSPGKIEVFHAPGGPGVRIDTHVYSGYSVPPFYDSLLAKLITYDKTRELAIELSLIHISEPTRRDP
;
A
#
# COMPACT_ATOMS: atom_id res chain seq x y z
N SER A 1 -15.77 -6.70 12.99
CA SER A 1 -15.64 -5.82 14.14
C SER A 1 -16.04 -4.39 13.79
N LYS A 2 -16.37 -3.56 14.79
CA LYS A 2 -16.73 -2.13 14.59
C LYS A 2 -15.56 -1.35 13.97
N VAL A 3 -14.33 -1.71 14.31
CA VAL A 3 -13.09 -1.08 13.81
C VAL A 3 -12.91 -1.34 12.33
N LEU A 4 -13.06 -2.59 11.87
CA LEU A 4 -12.95 -2.94 10.46
C LEU A 4 -13.98 -2.21 9.60
N ASN A 5 -15.23 -2.10 10.06
CA ASN A 5 -16.28 -1.35 9.37
C ASN A 5 -15.97 0.16 9.31
N LYS A 6 -15.37 0.73 10.38
CA LYS A 6 -14.97 2.13 10.41
C LYS A 6 -13.82 2.43 9.44
N MET A 7 -12.83 1.53 9.39
CA MET A 7 -11.67 1.70 8.52
C MET A 7 -11.93 1.32 7.05
N GLY A 8 -12.92 0.49 6.77
CA GLY A 8 -13.36 0.15 5.42
C GLY A 8 -14.17 1.24 4.70
N ASP A 9 -14.67 2.23 5.43
CA ASP A 9 -15.35 3.40 4.87
C ASP A 9 -14.36 4.57 4.78
N LYS A 10 -14.00 4.98 3.58
CA LYS A 10 -12.94 5.97 3.33
C LYS A 10 -13.18 7.32 4.02
N ILE A 11 -14.43 7.78 4.09
CA ILE A 11 -14.78 9.05 4.74
C ILE A 11 -14.65 8.92 6.26
N LYS A 12 -15.19 7.84 6.84
CA LYS A 12 -15.12 7.60 8.29
C LYS A 12 -13.68 7.34 8.73
N ALA A 13 -12.92 6.59 7.95
CA ALA A 13 -11.51 6.34 8.20
C ALA A 13 -10.72 7.65 8.21
N LYS A 14 -10.85 8.46 7.16
CA LYS A 14 -10.15 9.75 7.05
C LYS A 14 -10.52 10.71 8.18
N LYS A 15 -11.81 10.79 8.56
CA LYS A 15 -12.25 11.61 9.69
C LYS A 15 -11.60 11.14 10.99
N ALA A 16 -11.66 9.85 11.28
CA ALA A 16 -11.04 9.29 12.48
C ALA A 16 -9.51 9.53 12.50
N MET A 17 -8.84 9.38 11.37
CA MET A 17 -7.40 9.61 11.28
C MET A 17 -7.05 11.08 11.52
N LYS A 18 -7.82 12.02 10.98
CA LYS A 18 -7.67 13.45 11.29
C LYS A 18 -7.82 13.73 12.78
N ASP A 19 -8.85 13.16 13.42
CA ASP A 19 -9.12 13.33 14.86
C ASP A 19 -7.97 12.76 15.72
N PHE A 20 -7.23 11.78 15.22
CA PHE A 20 -6.06 11.18 15.88
C PHE A 20 -4.73 11.85 15.52
N GLY A 21 -4.76 12.88 14.68
CA GLY A 21 -3.57 13.63 14.31
C GLY A 21 -2.78 13.04 13.14
N VAL A 22 -3.31 12.03 12.45
CA VAL A 22 -2.70 11.50 11.22
C VAL A 22 -2.88 12.52 10.09
N PRO A 23 -1.81 12.97 9.42
CA PRO A 23 -1.92 13.93 8.33
C PRO A 23 -2.67 13.31 7.14
N CYS A 24 -3.75 13.94 6.71
CA CYS A 24 -4.61 13.44 5.64
C CYS A 24 -4.55 14.34 4.40
N ILE A 25 -4.77 13.76 3.22
CA ILE A 25 -4.89 14.52 1.97
C ILE A 25 -5.98 15.60 2.12
N PRO A 26 -5.68 16.87 1.84
CA PRO A 26 -6.71 17.92 1.80
C PRO A 26 -7.83 17.57 0.83
N GLY A 27 -9.08 17.76 1.24
CA GLY A 27 -10.21 17.38 0.40
C GLY A 27 -11.55 17.72 1.03
N TYR A 28 -12.62 17.17 0.49
CA TYR A 28 -13.97 17.34 1.02
C TYR A 28 -14.29 16.23 2.02
N ASP A 29 -14.75 16.62 3.20
CA ASP A 29 -14.94 15.70 4.32
C ASP A 29 -16.38 15.11 4.35
N GLY A 30 -16.92 14.75 3.19
CA GLY A 30 -18.27 14.19 3.07
C GLY A 30 -18.58 13.69 1.67
N VAL A 31 -19.84 13.26 1.49
CA VAL A 31 -20.36 12.88 0.17
C VAL A 31 -20.62 14.13 -0.64
N LEU A 32 -20.15 14.17 -1.87
CA LEU A 32 -20.38 15.29 -2.77
C LEU A 32 -21.86 15.36 -3.18
N PRO A 33 -22.45 16.58 -3.25
CA PRO A 33 -23.80 16.78 -3.77
C PRO A 33 -23.89 16.30 -5.25
N GLU A 34 -25.11 16.09 -5.76
CA GLU A 34 -25.31 15.70 -7.14
C GLU A 34 -24.76 16.75 -8.12
N GLN A 35 -24.93 18.01 -7.79
CA GLN A 35 -24.42 19.15 -8.56
C GLN A 35 -23.50 20.00 -7.67
N PRO A 36 -22.47 20.65 -8.24
CA PRO A 36 -21.59 21.53 -7.49
C PRO A 36 -22.37 22.64 -6.77
N ASN A 37 -22.17 22.77 -5.47
CA ASN A 37 -22.74 23.83 -4.65
C ASN A 37 -21.67 24.83 -4.17
N LYS A 38 -22.09 25.90 -3.51
CA LYS A 38 -21.18 26.97 -3.07
C LYS A 38 -20.15 26.50 -2.06
N GLU A 39 -20.52 25.61 -1.15
CA GLU A 39 -19.62 25.06 -0.12
C GLU A 39 -18.52 24.21 -0.75
N MET A 40 -18.90 23.29 -1.63
CA MET A 40 -17.95 22.45 -2.38
C MET A 40 -17.00 23.31 -3.22
N LEU A 41 -17.52 24.29 -3.97
CA LEU A 41 -16.69 25.17 -4.80
C LEU A 41 -15.71 25.99 -3.95
N LYS A 42 -16.15 26.53 -2.81
CA LYS A 42 -15.26 27.21 -1.86
C LYS A 42 -14.12 26.30 -1.39
N LYS A 43 -14.44 25.04 -1.07
CA LYS A 43 -13.42 24.08 -0.64
C LYS A 43 -12.44 23.73 -1.75
N ILE A 44 -12.90 23.63 -3.00
CA ILE A 44 -12.01 23.45 -4.16
C ILE A 44 -11.12 24.69 -4.36
N ASP A 45 -11.69 25.90 -4.24
CA ASP A 45 -10.92 27.14 -4.38
C ASP A 45 -9.80 27.26 -3.29
N GLU A 46 -10.04 26.73 -2.07
CA GLU A 46 -9.03 26.67 -1.01
C GLU A 46 -7.90 25.67 -1.32
N ILE A 47 -8.20 24.54 -1.94
CA ILE A 47 -7.24 23.47 -2.24
C ILE A 47 -6.50 23.73 -3.55
N GLY A 48 -7.18 24.34 -4.51
CA GLY A 48 -6.71 24.58 -5.88
C GLY A 48 -6.89 23.36 -6.80
N TYR A 49 -6.95 23.62 -8.10
CA TYR A 49 -6.88 22.58 -9.14
C TYR A 49 -5.42 22.22 -9.44
N PRO A 50 -5.13 21.01 -9.91
CA PRO A 50 -6.07 19.90 -10.14
C PRO A 50 -6.54 19.23 -8.85
N ILE A 51 -7.73 18.63 -8.92
CA ILE A 51 -8.27 17.78 -7.85
C ILE A 51 -8.53 16.37 -8.37
N MET A 52 -8.55 15.39 -7.48
CA MET A 52 -8.90 14.00 -7.77
C MET A 52 -10.32 13.72 -7.26
N LEU A 53 -11.26 13.45 -8.17
CA LEU A 53 -12.56 12.88 -7.81
C LEU A 53 -12.41 11.38 -7.56
N LYS A 54 -13.06 10.87 -6.51
CA LYS A 54 -13.01 9.44 -6.14
C LYS A 54 -14.38 8.92 -5.73
N ALA A 55 -14.69 7.69 -6.12
CA ALA A 55 -15.81 6.95 -5.58
C ALA A 55 -15.53 6.53 -4.13
N ILE A 56 -16.50 6.68 -3.23
CA ILE A 56 -16.36 6.31 -1.81
C ILE A 56 -16.11 4.81 -1.66
N HIS A 57 -16.82 4.00 -2.42
CA HIS A 57 -16.70 2.54 -2.43
C HIS A 57 -15.77 2.01 -3.53
N GLY A 58 -14.99 2.89 -4.18
CA GLY A 58 -14.04 2.54 -5.22
C GLY A 58 -12.75 1.91 -4.68
N GLY A 59 -12.08 1.14 -5.52
CA GLY A 59 -10.79 0.52 -5.22
C GLY A 59 -10.05 0.09 -6.49
N GLY A 60 -8.75 -0.22 -6.35
CA GLY A 60 -7.94 -0.69 -7.48
C GLY A 60 -7.79 0.31 -8.63
N GLY A 61 -7.82 1.62 -8.35
CA GLY A 61 -7.70 2.66 -9.37
C GLY A 61 -8.95 2.90 -10.21
N ARG A 62 -10.10 2.28 -9.88
CA ARG A 62 -11.38 2.46 -10.59
C ARG A 62 -12.26 3.48 -9.87
N GLY A 63 -13.09 4.20 -10.63
CA GLY A 63 -13.96 5.24 -10.09
C GLY A 63 -13.16 6.47 -9.62
N MET A 64 -12.11 6.86 -10.35
CA MET A 64 -11.28 8.01 -10.06
C MET A 64 -11.03 8.82 -11.34
N MET A 65 -11.02 10.15 -11.21
CA MET A 65 -10.73 11.05 -12.34
C MET A 65 -10.07 12.34 -11.85
N ILE A 66 -9.05 12.78 -12.57
CA ILE A 66 -8.42 14.08 -12.36
C ILE A 66 -9.30 15.15 -12.99
N VAL A 67 -9.52 16.25 -12.27
CA VAL A 67 -10.21 17.45 -12.77
C VAL A 67 -9.21 18.59 -12.77
N GLU A 68 -8.82 18.99 -13.98
CA GLU A 68 -7.77 19.99 -14.19
C GLU A 68 -8.28 21.43 -13.94
N LYS A 69 -9.55 21.68 -14.22
CA LYS A 69 -10.13 23.02 -14.14
C LYS A 69 -11.63 23.00 -13.84
N LYS A 70 -12.11 24.12 -13.34
CA LYS A 70 -13.50 24.30 -12.90
C LYS A 70 -14.55 23.97 -13.97
N SER A 71 -14.27 24.28 -15.24
CA SER A 71 -15.20 24.01 -16.36
C SER A 71 -15.52 22.52 -16.54
N ASP A 72 -14.61 21.63 -16.13
CA ASP A 72 -14.71 20.21 -16.39
C ASP A 72 -15.40 19.48 -15.21
N LEU A 73 -15.55 20.15 -14.06
CA LEU A 73 -15.99 19.56 -12.80
C LEU A 73 -17.33 18.82 -12.92
N SER A 74 -18.36 19.46 -13.45
CA SER A 74 -19.72 18.88 -13.53
C SER A 74 -19.76 17.63 -14.42
N ASN A 75 -19.06 17.68 -15.55
CA ASN A 75 -18.99 16.54 -16.47
C ASN A 75 -18.21 15.38 -15.85
N SER A 76 -17.07 15.67 -15.19
CA SER A 76 -16.24 14.68 -14.50
C SER A 76 -17.01 14.01 -13.36
N MET A 77 -17.77 14.78 -12.56
CA MET A 77 -18.63 14.23 -11.51
C MET A 77 -19.65 13.24 -12.06
N ASN A 78 -20.33 13.57 -13.17
CA ASN A 78 -21.31 12.70 -13.77
C ASN A 78 -20.69 11.40 -14.32
N LEU A 79 -19.51 11.50 -14.96
CA LEU A 79 -18.80 10.33 -15.49
C LEU A 79 -18.37 9.39 -14.37
N VAL A 80 -17.67 9.91 -13.35
CA VAL A 80 -17.18 9.10 -12.22
C VAL A 80 -18.33 8.50 -11.42
N ARG A 81 -19.42 9.25 -11.23
CA ARG A 81 -20.63 8.76 -10.56
C ARG A 81 -21.28 7.60 -11.29
N THR A 82 -21.37 7.69 -12.62
CA THR A 82 -21.92 6.64 -13.47
C THR A 82 -21.05 5.40 -13.45
N GLU A 83 -19.74 5.57 -13.58
CA GLU A 83 -18.77 4.47 -13.47
C GLU A 83 -18.85 3.80 -12.10
N ALA A 84 -18.84 4.58 -11.02
CA ALA A 84 -18.91 4.07 -9.66
C ALA A 84 -20.21 3.29 -9.40
N LYS A 85 -21.34 3.80 -9.88
CA LYS A 85 -22.63 3.12 -9.75
C LYS A 85 -22.66 1.79 -10.51
N ASN A 86 -22.09 1.75 -11.71
CA ASN A 86 -22.02 0.52 -12.52
C ASN A 86 -21.04 -0.50 -11.93
N ALA A 87 -19.90 -0.06 -11.41
CA ALA A 87 -18.85 -0.95 -10.91
C ALA A 87 -19.07 -1.42 -9.47
N PHE A 88 -19.67 -0.56 -8.62
CA PHE A 88 -19.74 -0.78 -7.16
C PHE A 88 -21.16 -0.71 -6.59
N GLY A 89 -22.16 -0.43 -7.42
CA GLY A 89 -23.56 -0.27 -7.00
C GLY A 89 -23.87 1.03 -6.26
N ASN A 90 -22.88 1.90 -6.05
CA ASN A 90 -23.03 3.18 -5.36
C ASN A 90 -22.26 4.27 -6.11
N GLY A 91 -22.92 5.42 -6.34
CA GLY A 91 -22.37 6.57 -7.05
C GLY A 91 -21.87 7.71 -6.16
N ASP A 92 -21.72 7.50 -4.86
CA ASP A 92 -21.25 8.51 -3.93
C ASP A 92 -19.78 8.84 -4.16
N LEU A 93 -19.50 10.15 -4.26
CA LEU A 93 -18.16 10.67 -4.56
C LEU A 93 -17.67 11.56 -3.43
N TYR A 94 -16.35 11.71 -3.37
CA TYR A 94 -15.63 12.75 -2.66
C TYR A 94 -14.50 13.28 -3.53
N PHE A 95 -13.82 14.35 -3.15
CA PHE A 95 -12.62 14.81 -3.82
C PHE A 95 -11.47 15.08 -2.84
N GLU A 96 -10.28 15.01 -3.39
CA GLU A 96 -9.02 15.30 -2.70
C GLU A 96 -8.13 16.16 -3.61
N LYS A 97 -7.14 16.83 -2.99
CA LYS A 97 -6.05 17.44 -3.74
C LYS A 97 -5.36 16.38 -4.60
N TYR A 98 -5.09 16.72 -5.84
CA TYR A 98 -4.26 15.88 -6.69
C TYR A 98 -2.78 16.18 -6.41
N TYR A 99 -1.99 15.12 -6.29
CA TYR A 99 -0.53 15.17 -6.25
C TYR A 99 0.01 14.67 -7.57
N ASP A 100 0.91 15.44 -8.19
CA ASP A 100 1.37 15.16 -9.56
C ASP A 100 2.33 13.97 -9.62
N ASN A 101 3.26 13.89 -8.68
CA ASN A 101 4.27 12.82 -8.67
C ASN A 101 4.58 12.35 -7.24
N PRO A 102 3.60 11.88 -6.49
CA PRO A 102 3.81 11.45 -5.12
C PRO A 102 4.47 10.07 -5.08
N ARG A 103 5.28 9.85 -4.03
CA ARG A 103 5.69 8.49 -3.66
C ARG A 103 4.58 7.83 -2.83
N HIS A 104 4.46 6.52 -2.98
CA HIS A 104 3.58 5.70 -2.16
C HIS A 104 4.39 5.09 -1.03
N ILE A 105 4.29 5.69 0.14
CA ILE A 105 5.00 5.25 1.36
C ILE A 105 3.98 4.67 2.32
N GLU A 106 4.31 3.55 2.93
CA GLU A 106 3.42 2.90 3.88
C GLU A 106 4.14 2.54 5.18
N ILE A 107 3.42 2.60 6.30
CA ILE A 107 3.94 2.31 7.64
C ILE A 107 3.32 1.01 8.15
N GLN A 108 4.17 0.01 8.44
CA GLN A 108 3.74 -1.26 9.04
C GLN A 108 3.52 -1.10 10.52
N ILE A 109 2.34 -1.51 11.00
CA ILE A 109 1.97 -1.50 12.42
C ILE A 109 1.63 -2.92 12.88
N MET A 110 1.89 -3.19 14.15
CA MET A 110 1.31 -4.30 14.90
C MET A 110 0.75 -3.75 16.22
N SER A 111 -0.46 -4.16 16.59
CA SER A 111 -1.14 -3.71 17.80
C SER A 111 -1.82 -4.86 18.50
N ASP A 112 -1.76 -4.90 19.84
CA ASP A 112 -2.41 -5.92 20.68
C ASP A 112 -3.72 -5.41 21.32
N GLU A 113 -4.44 -6.28 22.01
CA GLU A 113 -5.65 -5.91 22.74
C GLU A 113 -5.39 -5.28 24.11
N HIS A 114 -4.13 -5.20 24.52
CA HIS A 114 -3.70 -4.67 25.80
C HIS A 114 -3.28 -3.20 25.75
N GLY A 115 -3.50 -2.55 24.59
CA GLY A 115 -3.20 -1.14 24.39
C GLY A 115 -1.76 -0.84 23.99
N ASN A 116 -1.04 -1.83 23.46
CA ASN A 116 0.29 -1.64 22.90
C ASN A 116 0.21 -1.61 21.36
N ALA A 117 1.00 -0.76 20.74
CA ALA A 117 1.19 -0.72 19.31
C ALA A 117 2.62 -0.28 18.98
N VAL A 118 3.21 -0.90 17.97
CA VAL A 118 4.56 -0.58 17.48
C VAL A 118 4.53 -0.42 15.96
N HIS A 119 5.45 0.38 15.41
CA HIS A 119 5.70 0.44 13.98
C HIS A 119 7.03 -0.24 13.62
N PHE A 120 7.06 -0.85 12.45
CA PHE A 120 8.23 -1.55 11.91
C PHE A 120 8.93 -0.75 10.81
N GLY A 121 8.77 0.57 10.82
CA GLY A 121 9.25 1.43 9.77
C GLY A 121 8.34 1.42 8.55
N GLU A 122 8.93 1.82 7.43
CA GLU A 122 8.24 2.09 6.18
C GLU A 122 8.59 1.08 5.08
N ARG A 123 7.73 1.07 4.06
CA ARG A 123 8.01 0.52 2.74
C ARG A 123 7.76 1.59 1.69
N ASP A 124 8.59 1.63 0.67
CA ASP A 124 8.33 2.40 -0.55
C ASP A 124 7.72 1.48 -1.59
N CYS A 125 6.49 1.77 -1.96
CA CYS A 125 5.71 1.02 -2.93
C CYS A 125 5.38 1.87 -4.17
N SER A 126 6.24 2.83 -4.51
CA SER A 126 6.01 3.78 -5.60
C SER A 126 6.10 3.15 -6.98
N MET A 127 6.84 2.04 -7.11
CA MET A 127 6.95 1.31 -8.38
C MET A 127 5.68 0.51 -8.65
N GLN A 128 4.76 1.14 -9.37
CA GLN A 128 3.44 0.60 -9.66
C GLN A 128 3.13 0.60 -11.15
N ARG A 129 2.29 -0.34 -11.56
CA ARG A 129 1.70 -0.37 -12.90
C ARG A 129 0.17 -0.42 -12.77
N ARG A 130 -0.52 0.58 -13.33
CA ARG A 130 -1.98 0.70 -13.23
C ARG A 130 -2.51 0.59 -11.79
N ASN A 131 -1.85 1.27 -10.86
CA ASN A 131 -2.12 1.24 -9.41
C ASN A 131 -1.91 -0.14 -8.73
N GLN A 132 -1.15 -1.04 -9.34
CA GLN A 132 -0.72 -2.29 -8.75
C GLN A 132 0.77 -2.22 -8.42
N LYS A 133 1.15 -2.49 -7.19
CA LYS A 133 2.53 -2.57 -6.74
C LYS A 133 3.27 -3.69 -7.50
N ILE A 134 4.49 -3.42 -7.95
CA ILE A 134 5.32 -4.38 -8.71
C ILE A 134 6.64 -4.62 -8.01
N ILE A 135 7.25 -3.56 -7.47
CA ILE A 135 8.47 -3.59 -6.69
C ILE A 135 8.22 -2.79 -5.43
N GLU A 136 8.57 -3.37 -4.31
CA GLU A 136 8.53 -2.75 -3.00
C GLU A 136 9.90 -2.81 -2.34
N GLU A 137 10.28 -1.75 -1.64
CA GLU A 137 11.56 -1.69 -0.95
C GLU A 137 11.43 -1.08 0.46
N THR A 138 12.38 -1.41 1.29
CA THR A 138 12.63 -0.78 2.58
C THR A 138 14.16 -0.76 2.82
N GLN A 139 14.74 0.36 3.16
CA GLN A 139 14.21 1.62 3.63
C GLN A 139 13.91 2.57 2.46
N ALA A 140 12.97 3.51 2.63
CA ALA A 140 12.61 4.47 1.59
C ALA A 140 13.74 5.50 1.39
N CYS A 141 14.36 5.48 0.21
CA CYS A 141 15.45 6.40 -0.15
C CYS A 141 15.03 7.88 0.00
N GLY A 142 15.87 8.71 0.64
CA GLY A 142 15.67 10.16 0.71
C GLY A 142 14.58 10.63 1.68
N ILE A 143 14.03 9.75 2.51
CA ILE A 143 13.20 10.08 3.67
C ILE A 143 14.02 9.78 4.92
N THR A 144 14.09 10.73 5.83
CA THR A 144 14.92 10.57 7.02
C THR A 144 14.29 9.61 8.03
N ARG A 145 15.11 8.94 8.82
CA ARG A 145 14.59 8.07 9.89
C ARG A 145 13.72 8.85 10.89
N GLU A 146 14.08 10.10 11.18
CA GLU A 146 13.30 10.96 12.07
C GLU A 146 11.88 11.22 11.55
N GLU A 147 11.73 11.48 10.23
CA GLU A 147 10.41 11.65 9.61
C GLU A 147 9.57 10.37 9.70
N ILE A 148 10.20 9.22 9.47
CA ILE A 148 9.52 7.92 9.55
C ILE A 148 9.13 7.59 10.99
N ASP A 149 10.03 7.77 11.94
CA ASP A 149 9.74 7.48 13.35
C ASP A 149 8.62 8.38 13.88
N LYS A 150 8.61 9.63 13.46
CA LYS A 150 7.53 10.57 13.81
C LYS A 150 6.17 10.13 13.27
N ILE A 151 6.08 9.81 11.97
CA ILE A 151 4.81 9.35 11.39
C ILE A 151 4.42 7.97 11.92
N GLY A 152 5.37 7.08 12.13
CA GLY A 152 5.17 5.76 12.73
C GLY A 152 4.58 5.84 14.14
N ALA A 153 5.11 6.71 14.99
CA ALA A 153 4.57 6.95 16.32
C ALA A 153 3.13 7.46 16.28
N ILE A 154 2.80 8.38 15.37
CA ILE A 154 1.42 8.87 15.17
C ILE A 154 0.49 7.72 14.76
N CYS A 155 0.94 6.84 13.85
CA CYS A 155 0.16 5.68 13.40
C CYS A 155 -0.07 4.67 14.53
N SER A 156 0.97 4.38 15.34
CA SER A 156 0.86 3.50 16.50
C SER A 156 -0.14 4.03 17.52
N GLU A 157 -0.07 5.32 17.83
CA GLU A 157 -1.03 5.98 18.73
C GLU A 157 -2.46 5.97 18.16
N ALA A 158 -2.61 6.17 16.87
CA ALA A 158 -3.92 6.07 16.20
C ALA A 158 -4.51 4.66 16.31
N CYS A 159 -3.71 3.60 16.20
CA CYS A 159 -4.16 2.22 16.43
C CYS A 159 -4.66 2.00 17.86
N ILE A 160 -3.94 2.51 18.86
CA ILE A 160 -4.35 2.42 20.28
C ILE A 160 -5.69 3.14 20.48
N LYS A 161 -5.82 4.38 20.02
CA LYS A 161 -7.08 5.17 20.13
C LYS A 161 -8.25 4.54 19.40
N LEU A 162 -7.98 3.84 18.29
CA LEU A 162 -8.98 3.13 17.51
C LEU A 162 -9.43 1.82 18.17
N GLY A 163 -8.62 1.25 19.07
CA GLY A 163 -8.77 -0.11 19.59
C GLY A 163 -8.54 -1.15 18.50
N TYR A 164 -7.59 -0.89 17.61
CA TYR A 164 -7.19 -1.83 16.56
C TYR A 164 -6.30 -2.93 17.12
N THR A 165 -6.49 -4.17 16.66
CA THR A 165 -5.69 -5.34 17.06
C THR A 165 -5.27 -6.13 15.82
N GLY A 166 -4.01 -6.52 15.75
CA GLY A 166 -3.39 -7.27 14.66
C GLY A 166 -2.47 -6.43 13.78
N ALA A 167 -2.04 -7.02 12.66
CA ALA A 167 -1.22 -6.35 11.65
C ALA A 167 -2.04 -5.34 10.86
N GLY A 168 -1.50 -4.15 10.68
CA GLY A 168 -2.10 -3.09 9.87
C GLY A 168 -1.05 -2.29 9.15
N THR A 169 -1.46 -1.64 8.05
CA THR A 169 -0.56 -0.80 7.26
C THR A 169 -1.27 0.50 6.94
N PHE A 170 -0.63 1.62 7.27
CA PHE A 170 -1.09 2.95 6.89
C PHE A 170 -0.42 3.35 5.58
N GLU A 171 -1.19 3.62 4.56
CA GLU A 171 -0.70 4.07 3.26
C GLU A 171 -0.76 5.58 3.13
N PHE A 172 0.31 6.18 2.60
CA PHE A 172 0.47 7.61 2.42
C PHE A 172 0.95 7.95 1.02
N LEU A 173 0.48 9.09 0.50
CA LEU A 173 1.21 9.83 -0.51
C LEU A 173 2.26 10.69 0.18
N TYR A 174 3.51 10.60 -0.27
CA TYR A 174 4.61 11.43 0.22
C TYR A 174 5.10 12.33 -0.91
N GLN A 175 5.01 13.63 -0.71
CA GLN A 175 5.50 14.64 -1.65
C GLN A 175 5.96 15.88 -0.89
N ASP A 176 7.08 16.45 -1.30
CA ASP A 176 7.62 17.70 -0.74
C ASP A 176 7.80 17.66 0.79
N GLY A 177 8.28 16.53 1.33
CA GLY A 177 8.49 16.35 2.77
C GLY A 177 7.20 16.14 3.59
N GLN A 178 6.08 15.87 2.94
CA GLN A 178 4.78 15.73 3.61
C GLN A 178 4.15 14.38 3.36
N PHE A 179 3.74 13.73 4.45
CA PHE A 179 2.89 12.54 4.41
C PHE A 179 1.42 12.94 4.31
N SER A 180 0.66 12.25 3.47
CA SER A 180 -0.78 12.46 3.30
C SER A 180 -1.49 11.12 3.26
N PHE A 181 -2.23 10.79 4.34
CA PHE A 181 -2.91 9.51 4.51
C PHE A 181 -3.91 9.23 3.39
N ILE A 182 -3.84 8.03 2.83
CA ILE A 182 -4.77 7.49 1.82
C ILE A 182 -5.78 6.57 2.49
N GLU A 183 -5.29 5.46 3.06
CA GLU A 183 -6.09 4.42 3.66
C GLU A 183 -5.28 3.58 4.67
N MET A 184 -5.98 2.77 5.47
CA MET A 184 -5.38 1.77 6.33
C MET A 184 -5.83 0.38 5.88
N ASN A 185 -4.88 -0.45 5.51
CA ASN A 185 -5.13 -1.87 5.28
C ASN A 185 -5.10 -2.61 6.62
N THR A 186 -6.27 -3.15 7.00
CA THR A 186 -6.46 -3.84 8.30
C THR A 186 -6.15 -5.34 8.19
N ARG A 187 -5.01 -5.65 7.62
CA ARG A 187 -4.50 -7.00 7.34
C ARG A 187 -3.01 -6.95 7.07
N ILE A 188 -2.38 -8.14 7.06
CA ILE A 188 -1.04 -8.29 6.48
C ILE A 188 -1.08 -8.02 4.97
N GLN A 189 -0.02 -7.47 4.41
CA GLN A 189 0.11 -7.19 2.97
C GLN A 189 1.12 -8.13 2.31
N VAL A 190 1.08 -8.18 0.96
CA VAL A 190 1.97 -9.03 0.15
C VAL A 190 3.43 -8.72 0.44
N GLU A 191 3.77 -7.45 0.57
CA GLU A 191 5.10 -6.86 0.72
C GLU A 191 5.66 -6.88 2.15
N HIS A 192 5.01 -7.56 3.10
CA HIS A 192 5.53 -7.68 4.48
C HIS A 192 6.95 -8.28 4.58
N PRO A 193 7.39 -9.16 3.66
CA PRO A 193 8.71 -9.78 3.77
C PRO A 193 9.89 -8.80 3.77
N VAL A 194 9.80 -7.67 3.05
CA VAL A 194 10.88 -6.68 3.08
C VAL A 194 11.05 -6.08 4.48
N THR A 195 9.94 -5.85 5.19
CA THR A 195 9.97 -5.39 6.58
C THR A 195 10.54 -6.46 7.52
N GLU A 196 10.13 -7.72 7.35
CA GLU A 196 10.64 -8.83 8.16
C GLU A 196 12.17 -8.98 8.07
N LEU A 197 12.71 -8.85 6.84
CA LEU A 197 14.16 -9.00 6.64
C LEU A 197 14.96 -7.88 7.27
N VAL A 198 14.55 -6.63 7.18
CA VAL A 198 15.30 -5.51 7.74
C VAL A 198 15.12 -5.36 9.26
N THR A 199 13.99 -5.83 9.80
CA THR A 199 13.74 -5.78 11.26
C THR A 199 14.10 -7.07 11.97
N ASN A 200 14.38 -8.14 11.22
CA ASN A 200 14.57 -9.50 11.74
C ASN A 200 13.40 -9.96 12.64
N THR A 201 12.16 -9.68 12.18
CA THR A 201 10.92 -10.00 12.90
C THR A 201 10.03 -10.87 12.02
N ASP A 202 9.43 -11.92 12.60
CA ASP A 202 8.37 -12.70 11.94
C ASP A 202 7.01 -12.04 12.24
N LEU A 203 6.53 -11.21 11.31
CA LEU A 203 5.26 -10.48 11.45
C LEU A 203 4.06 -11.43 11.44
N ILE A 204 4.15 -12.56 10.76
CA ILE A 204 3.07 -13.56 10.71
C ILE A 204 2.94 -14.26 12.06
N ALA A 205 4.08 -14.70 12.65
CA ALA A 205 4.07 -15.29 13.97
C ALA A 205 3.54 -14.30 15.02
N GLU A 206 3.99 -13.05 14.97
CA GLU A 206 3.51 -12.00 15.88
C GLU A 206 2.02 -11.73 15.74
N GLN A 207 1.50 -11.69 14.49
CA GLN A 207 0.05 -11.55 14.24
C GLN A 207 -0.75 -12.72 14.86
N ILE A 208 -0.23 -13.95 14.79
CA ILE A 208 -0.88 -15.13 15.39
C ILE A 208 -0.86 -15.02 16.91
N ASN A 209 0.27 -14.62 17.52
CA ASN A 209 0.40 -14.42 18.96
C ASN A 209 -0.61 -13.38 19.47
N VAL A 210 -0.66 -12.22 18.82
CA VAL A 210 -1.63 -11.16 19.13
C VAL A 210 -3.06 -11.64 18.97
N ALA A 211 -3.37 -12.39 17.92
CA ALA A 211 -4.72 -12.93 17.67
C ALA A 211 -5.12 -14.00 18.71
N SER A 212 -4.17 -14.66 19.38
CA SER A 212 -4.43 -15.57 20.50
C SER A 212 -4.56 -14.87 21.86
N GLY A 213 -4.48 -13.53 21.90
CA GLY A 213 -4.64 -12.74 23.11
C GLY A 213 -3.33 -12.41 23.82
N GLU A 214 -2.19 -12.76 23.23
CA GLU A 214 -0.89 -12.44 23.77
C GLU A 214 -0.55 -10.94 23.63
N ARG A 215 0.29 -10.43 24.54
CA ARG A 215 0.89 -9.11 24.38
C ARG A 215 1.91 -9.13 23.26
N LEU A 216 2.15 -7.97 22.64
CA LEU A 216 3.30 -7.79 21.75
C LEU A 216 4.57 -8.29 22.41
N SER A 217 5.34 -9.11 21.70
CA SER A 217 6.58 -9.72 22.19
C SER A 217 7.74 -8.71 22.29
N MET A 218 7.57 -7.51 21.72
CA MET A 218 8.59 -6.46 21.62
C MET A 218 8.00 -5.07 21.86
N LYS A 219 8.88 -4.15 22.25
CA LYS A 219 8.60 -2.73 22.35
C LYS A 219 9.18 -1.98 21.15
N GLN A 220 8.80 -0.70 20.98
CA GLN A 220 9.32 0.12 19.88
C GLN A 220 10.86 0.24 19.89
N GLU A 221 11.47 0.31 21.05
CA GLU A 221 12.92 0.41 21.26
C GLU A 221 13.70 -0.83 20.83
N ASP A 222 13.03 -1.99 20.73
CA ASP A 222 13.64 -3.26 20.33
C ASP A 222 13.70 -3.39 18.80
N ILE A 223 12.92 -2.57 18.07
CA ILE A 223 12.81 -2.62 16.61
C ILE A 223 13.91 -1.75 15.99
N SER A 224 14.78 -2.38 15.23
CA SER A 224 15.86 -1.70 14.51
C SER A 224 15.90 -2.16 13.06
N LEU A 225 15.98 -1.20 12.12
CA LEU A 225 16.08 -1.52 10.70
C LEU A 225 17.54 -1.62 10.29
N LYS A 226 17.93 -2.76 9.72
CA LYS A 226 19.30 -3.04 9.26
C LYS A 226 19.28 -3.48 7.82
N GLY A 227 20.26 -2.99 7.04
CA GLY A 227 20.37 -3.32 5.62
C GLY A 227 19.22 -2.75 4.77
N HIS A 228 19.02 -3.36 3.62
CA HIS A 228 18.01 -2.96 2.65
C HIS A 228 17.40 -4.21 2.00
N ALA A 229 16.08 -4.23 1.87
CA ALA A 229 15.37 -5.33 1.22
C ALA A 229 14.51 -4.81 0.07
N ILE A 230 14.46 -5.61 -1.00
CA ILE A 230 13.66 -5.32 -2.20
C ILE A 230 12.84 -6.56 -2.51
N GLU A 231 11.53 -6.40 -2.70
CA GLU A 231 10.63 -7.43 -3.18
C GLU A 231 10.24 -7.13 -4.62
N CYS A 232 10.30 -8.16 -5.47
CA CYS A 232 9.81 -8.11 -6.84
C CYS A 232 8.67 -9.12 -6.99
N ARG A 233 7.52 -8.67 -7.47
CA ARG A 233 6.38 -9.55 -7.76
C ARG A 233 6.57 -10.25 -9.09
N ILE A 234 6.47 -11.58 -9.09
CA ILE A 234 6.54 -12.41 -10.28
C ILE A 234 5.12 -12.81 -10.65
N ASN A 235 4.65 -12.33 -11.79
CA ASN A 235 3.28 -12.50 -12.24
C ASN A 235 3.18 -13.38 -13.50
N ALA A 236 2.11 -14.17 -13.60
CA ALA A 236 1.72 -14.88 -14.81
C ALA A 236 1.09 -13.92 -15.82
N GLU A 237 1.91 -13.17 -16.51
CA GLU A 237 1.51 -12.14 -17.47
C GLU A 237 2.40 -12.20 -18.73
N ASP A 238 1.85 -11.82 -19.86
CA ASP A 238 2.65 -11.59 -21.08
C ASP A 238 3.60 -10.40 -20.85
N PRO A 239 4.91 -10.54 -21.07
CA PRO A 239 5.88 -9.51 -20.71
C PRO A 239 5.80 -8.22 -21.54
N LYS A 240 5.06 -8.23 -22.66
CA LYS A 240 4.91 -7.06 -23.54
C LYS A 240 3.56 -6.37 -23.35
N THR A 241 2.49 -7.15 -23.26
CA THR A 241 1.11 -6.64 -23.18
C THR A 241 0.59 -6.55 -21.75
N PHE A 242 1.23 -7.27 -20.80
CA PHE A 242 0.83 -7.41 -19.40
C PHE A 242 -0.57 -7.99 -19.23
N ILE A 243 -1.03 -8.74 -20.23
CA ILE A 243 -2.29 -9.48 -20.13
C ILE A 243 -2.04 -10.74 -19.29
N PRO A 244 -2.92 -11.09 -18.35
CA PRO A 244 -2.80 -12.34 -17.60
C PRO A 244 -2.64 -13.55 -18.52
N SER A 245 -1.68 -14.39 -18.22
CA SER A 245 -1.32 -15.58 -19.00
C SER A 245 -1.44 -16.85 -18.15
N PRO A 246 -2.69 -17.31 -17.89
CA PRO A 246 -2.91 -18.57 -17.19
C PRO A 246 -2.40 -19.74 -18.01
N GLY A 247 -2.08 -20.85 -17.34
CA GLY A 247 -1.60 -22.06 -18.04
C GLY A 247 -0.64 -22.88 -17.19
N LYS A 248 -0.08 -23.92 -17.79
CA LYS A 248 0.80 -24.84 -17.09
C LYS A 248 2.23 -24.32 -17.05
N ILE A 249 2.83 -24.35 -15.86
CA ILE A 249 4.26 -24.07 -15.65
C ILE A 249 5.01 -25.40 -15.84
N GLU A 250 5.68 -25.56 -16.98
CA GLU A 250 6.39 -26.81 -17.27
C GLU A 250 7.55 -27.04 -16.30
N VAL A 251 8.37 -25.98 -16.09
CA VAL A 251 9.52 -26.01 -15.21
C VAL A 251 9.51 -24.77 -14.32
N PHE A 252 9.67 -24.96 -13.03
CA PHE A 252 9.87 -23.93 -12.04
C PHE A 252 11.17 -24.19 -11.28
N HIS A 253 12.10 -23.24 -11.31
CA HIS A 253 13.32 -23.30 -10.54
C HIS A 253 13.36 -22.07 -9.61
N ALA A 254 13.21 -22.31 -8.31
CA ALA A 254 13.27 -21.25 -7.33
C ALA A 254 14.72 -20.78 -7.15
N PRO A 255 15.00 -19.47 -7.31
CA PRO A 255 16.30 -18.93 -6.94
C PRO A 255 16.53 -19.04 -5.43
N GLY A 256 17.81 -19.03 -5.02
CA GLY A 256 18.18 -19.15 -3.61
C GLY A 256 19.61 -18.79 -3.35
N GLY A 257 19.97 -18.70 -2.10
CA GLY A 257 21.31 -18.33 -1.63
C GLY A 257 21.24 -17.28 -0.52
N PRO A 258 22.38 -16.85 0.02
CA PRO A 258 22.43 -15.81 1.05
C PRO A 258 21.76 -14.53 0.57
N GLY A 259 20.87 -13.98 1.38
CA GLY A 259 20.14 -12.75 1.06
C GLY A 259 18.99 -12.90 0.03
N VAL A 260 18.63 -14.13 -0.37
CA VAL A 260 17.55 -14.40 -1.31
C VAL A 260 16.46 -15.22 -0.64
N ARG A 261 15.23 -14.68 -0.60
CA ARG A 261 14.02 -15.36 -0.17
C ARG A 261 13.03 -15.41 -1.33
N ILE A 262 12.37 -16.54 -1.50
CA ILE A 262 11.24 -16.67 -2.41
C ILE A 262 10.02 -17.20 -1.68
N ASP A 263 8.92 -16.48 -1.76
CA ASP A 263 7.62 -16.92 -1.26
C ASP A 263 6.74 -17.26 -2.46
N THR A 264 6.35 -18.51 -2.58
CA THR A 264 5.60 -19.00 -3.73
C THR A 264 4.73 -20.20 -3.38
N HIS A 265 3.65 -20.38 -4.14
CA HIS A 265 2.80 -21.55 -4.10
C HIS A 265 2.95 -22.44 -5.36
N VAL A 266 3.75 -21.97 -6.33
CA VAL A 266 3.90 -22.70 -7.60
C VAL A 266 5.08 -23.70 -7.55
N TYR A 267 4.98 -24.70 -8.41
CA TYR A 267 5.97 -25.76 -8.61
C TYR A 267 5.94 -26.23 -10.07
N SER A 268 6.93 -27.01 -10.51
CA SER A 268 6.93 -27.58 -11.86
C SER A 268 5.70 -28.44 -12.09
N GLY A 269 4.96 -28.19 -13.15
CA GLY A 269 3.70 -28.84 -13.47
C GLY A 269 2.45 -28.16 -12.89
N TYR A 270 2.58 -27.10 -12.08
CA TYR A 270 1.44 -26.33 -11.57
C TYR A 270 0.67 -25.65 -12.70
N SER A 271 -0.66 -25.67 -12.63
CA SER A 271 -1.51 -24.96 -13.59
C SER A 271 -2.06 -23.68 -12.95
N VAL A 272 -1.65 -22.53 -13.48
CA VAL A 272 -2.15 -21.22 -13.05
C VAL A 272 -3.60 -21.07 -13.47
N PRO A 273 -4.54 -20.92 -12.53
CA PRO A 273 -5.96 -20.79 -12.87
C PRO A 273 -6.28 -19.36 -13.36
N PRO A 274 -7.29 -19.18 -14.24
CA PRO A 274 -7.69 -17.87 -14.75
C PRO A 274 -8.60 -17.07 -13.80
N PHE A 275 -8.88 -17.58 -12.60
CA PHE A 275 -9.92 -17.03 -11.70
C PHE A 275 -9.38 -16.14 -10.60
N TYR A 276 -8.06 -16.07 -10.42
CA TYR A 276 -7.39 -15.34 -9.36
C TYR A 276 -6.39 -14.33 -9.93
N ASP A 277 -5.77 -13.57 -9.03
CA ASP A 277 -4.64 -12.69 -9.35
C ASP A 277 -3.51 -13.47 -10.04
N SER A 278 -2.76 -12.76 -10.88
CA SER A 278 -1.63 -13.34 -11.64
C SER A 278 -0.38 -13.61 -10.81
N LEU A 279 -0.34 -13.21 -9.53
CA LEU A 279 0.83 -13.35 -8.67
C LEU A 279 1.22 -14.82 -8.48
N LEU A 280 2.44 -15.18 -8.90
CA LEU A 280 3.00 -16.52 -8.76
C LEU A 280 3.99 -16.63 -7.61
N ALA A 281 4.82 -15.63 -7.44
CA ALA A 281 5.88 -15.60 -6.45
C ALA A 281 6.25 -14.18 -6.09
N LYS A 282 6.91 -14.05 -4.94
CA LYS A 282 7.63 -12.85 -4.52
C LYS A 282 9.09 -13.24 -4.41
N LEU A 283 9.94 -12.55 -5.14
CA LEU A 283 11.38 -12.66 -4.96
C LEU A 283 11.83 -11.50 -4.09
N ILE A 284 12.39 -11.81 -2.94
CA ILE A 284 12.87 -10.80 -2.00
C ILE A 284 14.39 -10.95 -1.88
N THR A 285 15.10 -9.84 -2.08
CA THR A 285 16.54 -9.75 -1.90
C THR A 285 16.87 -8.82 -0.75
N TYR A 286 17.90 -9.16 0.01
CA TYR A 286 18.35 -8.42 1.19
C TYR A 286 19.86 -8.35 1.22
N ASP A 287 20.41 -7.16 1.43
CA ASP A 287 21.82 -6.96 1.67
C ASP A 287 22.07 -5.73 2.58
N LYS A 288 23.34 -5.44 2.85
CA LYS A 288 23.75 -4.33 3.73
C LYS A 288 23.40 -2.95 3.18
N THR A 289 23.38 -2.79 1.86
CA THR A 289 23.06 -1.53 1.17
C THR A 289 22.02 -1.76 0.07
N ARG A 290 21.37 -0.68 -0.34
CA ARG A 290 20.38 -0.70 -1.43
C ARG A 290 20.98 -1.19 -2.74
N GLU A 291 22.18 -0.71 -3.08
CA GLU A 291 22.87 -1.06 -4.31
C GLU A 291 23.14 -2.57 -4.40
N LEU A 292 23.64 -3.15 -3.31
CA LEU A 292 23.89 -4.59 -3.24
C LEU A 292 22.59 -5.42 -3.31
N ALA A 293 21.52 -4.96 -2.67
CA ALA A 293 20.21 -5.61 -2.77
C ALA A 293 19.64 -5.54 -4.19
N ILE A 294 19.86 -4.42 -4.93
CA ILE A 294 19.50 -4.27 -6.34
C ILE A 294 20.31 -5.23 -7.20
N GLU A 295 21.64 -5.26 -7.06
CA GLU A 295 22.51 -6.16 -7.81
C GLU A 295 22.08 -7.61 -7.64
N LEU A 296 21.80 -8.00 -6.38
CA LEU A 296 21.32 -9.34 -6.07
C LEU A 296 19.98 -9.66 -6.75
N SER A 297 19.04 -8.69 -6.80
CA SER A 297 17.75 -8.86 -7.48
C SER A 297 17.91 -9.03 -8.99
N LEU A 298 18.80 -8.26 -9.60
CA LEU A 298 19.06 -8.31 -11.03
C LEU A 298 19.62 -9.65 -11.47
N ILE A 299 20.53 -10.25 -10.69
CA ILE A 299 21.09 -11.59 -10.96
C ILE A 299 19.98 -12.64 -11.08
N HIS A 300 18.94 -12.55 -10.26
CA HIS A 300 17.89 -13.56 -10.19
C HIS A 300 16.69 -13.30 -11.10
N ILE A 301 16.50 -12.06 -11.57
CA ILE A 301 15.33 -11.67 -12.37
C ILE A 301 15.70 -11.29 -13.79
N SER A 302 16.77 -10.52 -13.97
CA SER A 302 17.07 -9.81 -15.22
C SER A 302 18.28 -10.33 -15.98
N GLU A 303 19.10 -11.18 -15.38
CA GLU A 303 20.20 -11.79 -16.10
C GLU A 303 19.63 -12.79 -17.12
N PRO A 304 19.84 -12.58 -18.44
CA PRO A 304 19.51 -13.59 -19.41
C PRO A 304 20.36 -14.81 -19.10
N THR A 305 19.73 -15.96 -18.87
CA THR A 305 20.43 -17.23 -18.87
C THR A 305 21.33 -17.24 -20.11
N ARG A 306 22.66 -17.22 -19.92
CA ARG A 306 23.60 -17.48 -21.00
C ARG A 306 23.17 -18.78 -21.65
N ARG A 307 22.62 -18.70 -22.84
CA ARG A 307 22.59 -19.85 -23.71
C ARG A 307 24.05 -20.01 -24.11
N ASP A 308 24.68 -21.05 -23.63
CA ASP A 308 25.96 -21.49 -24.21
C ASP A 308 25.76 -21.69 -25.71
N PRO A 309 26.73 -21.28 -26.51
CA PRO A 309 26.66 -21.29 -27.97
C PRO A 309 26.43 -22.69 -28.55
#